data_bd6d68d620ba035263a7eb1aecfba918
#
_entry.id   bd6d68d620ba035263a7eb1aecfba918
#
_cell.length_a   1.000
_cell.length_b   1.000
_cell.length_c   1.000
_cell.angle_alpha   90.00
_cell.angle_beta   90.00
_cell.angle_gamma   90.00
#
_symmetry.space_group_name_H-M   'P 1'
#
loop_
_entity.id
_entity.type
_entity.pdbx_description
1 polymer ?
#
loop_
_entity_poly.entity_id
_entity_poly.type
_entity_poly.pdbx_seq_one_letter_code
_entity_poly.pdbx_strand_id
1 'polypeptide(L)'
;MLFKIYIRILTFLSNIIDQIGRLLMWRPRPEGVKNLLNIRYGDEKWAKYDLHYQDNGRQKPLFIYIHGGGFVSGDRSVCRYYCYEYAQRGYAAMNINYQFAPEAKHPDQLRQIFSAIEHLLDRADEYNIDASRVVVAGESAGAYFSTYVAGISKKRKYYKYFGIDFKYADTFSVSACVLICGIYRLKDALYFRFSFIQSYFRALTGKTFSQMRRIYDERFFDKFSPLNLVDGSFPPSVIIHATHDSLKVESEFFADRLDLRRVPYLHYPAGGIASRHAFPINTRCGDGKRGLEATVKFLDKYVNKAEERNENV
;
A
#
# COMPACT_ATOMS: atom_id res chain seq x y z
N MET A 1 10.61 -27.36 -8.20
CA MET A 1 10.73 -27.73 -6.77
C MET A 1 11.69 -26.79 -6.03
N LEU A 2 12.96 -26.68 -6.40
CA LEU A 2 13.99 -25.86 -5.71
C LEU A 2 13.59 -24.39 -5.49
N PHE A 3 12.99 -23.72 -6.49
CA PHE A 3 12.59 -22.32 -6.36
C PHE A 3 11.49 -22.13 -5.30
N LYS A 4 10.51 -23.04 -5.18
CA LYS A 4 9.48 -22.97 -4.13
C LYS A 4 10.09 -23.15 -2.74
N ILE A 5 11.08 -24.02 -2.59
CA ILE A 5 11.82 -24.19 -1.33
C ILE A 5 12.57 -22.90 -0.99
N TYR A 6 13.28 -22.33 -1.94
CA TYR A 6 13.99 -21.06 -1.78
C TYR A 6 13.06 -19.92 -1.35
N ILE A 7 11.90 -19.76 -1.99
CA ILE A 7 10.91 -18.74 -1.59
C ILE A 7 10.39 -19.01 -0.18
N ARG A 8 10.12 -20.27 0.20
CA ARG A 8 9.69 -20.60 1.58
C ARG A 8 10.75 -20.23 2.62
N ILE A 9 12.03 -20.42 2.31
CA ILE A 9 13.12 -19.99 3.21
C ILE A 9 13.13 -18.46 3.32
N LEU A 10 13.02 -17.74 2.21
CA LEU A 10 12.94 -16.27 2.22
C LEU A 10 11.72 -15.78 3.04
N THR A 11 10.55 -16.40 2.84
CA THR A 11 9.33 -16.10 3.60
C THR A 11 9.55 -16.33 5.10
N PHE A 12 10.17 -17.44 5.46
CA PHE A 12 10.46 -17.76 6.86
C PHE A 12 11.39 -16.73 7.51
N LEU A 13 12.48 -16.36 6.82
CA LEU A 13 13.41 -15.34 7.31
C LEU A 13 12.74 -13.95 7.40
N SER A 14 11.95 -13.58 6.40
CA SER A 14 11.19 -12.34 6.44
C SER A 14 10.21 -12.31 7.61
N ASN A 15 9.50 -13.39 7.87
CA ASN A 15 8.57 -13.49 9.01
C ASN A 15 9.27 -13.32 10.37
N ILE A 16 10.52 -13.80 10.51
CA ILE A 16 11.32 -13.56 11.73
C ILE A 16 11.61 -12.05 11.86
N ILE A 17 12.05 -11.41 10.77
CA ILE A 17 12.32 -9.97 10.75
C ILE A 17 11.06 -9.17 11.10
N ASP A 18 9.92 -9.54 10.53
CA ASP A 18 8.63 -8.91 10.79
C ASP A 18 8.20 -9.06 12.25
N GLN A 19 8.44 -10.24 12.86
CA GLN A 19 8.16 -10.46 14.29
C GLN A 19 9.05 -9.59 15.19
N ILE A 20 10.34 -9.50 14.88
CA ILE A 20 11.27 -8.61 15.60
C ILE A 20 10.82 -7.17 15.43
N GLY A 21 10.54 -6.74 14.20
CA GLY A 21 10.03 -5.40 13.90
C GLY A 21 8.77 -5.07 14.70
N ARG A 22 7.81 -6.00 14.75
CA ARG A 22 6.57 -5.85 15.52
C ARG A 22 6.85 -5.68 17.03
N LEU A 23 7.79 -6.44 17.59
CA LEU A 23 8.18 -6.31 18.98
C LEU A 23 8.84 -4.95 19.27
N LEU A 24 9.75 -4.51 18.40
CA LEU A 24 10.44 -3.22 18.52
C LEU A 24 9.48 -2.02 18.36
N MET A 25 8.44 -2.15 17.55
CA MET A 25 7.42 -1.11 17.32
C MET A 25 6.24 -1.22 18.30
N TRP A 26 6.22 -2.26 19.15
CA TRP A 26 5.09 -2.52 20.02
C TRP A 26 4.73 -1.31 20.90
N ARG A 27 3.45 -1.03 20.99
CA ARG A 27 2.87 -0.06 21.91
C ARG A 27 1.43 -0.49 22.26
N PRO A 28 0.92 -0.06 23.42
CA PRO A 28 -0.46 -0.31 23.78
C PRO A 28 -1.41 0.31 22.75
N ARG A 29 -2.63 -0.24 22.69
CA ARG A 29 -3.70 0.37 21.92
C ARG A 29 -3.94 1.78 22.45
N PRO A 30 -4.04 2.80 21.56
CA PRO A 30 -4.34 4.16 21.98
C PRO A 30 -5.73 4.24 22.64
N GLU A 31 -5.84 5.09 23.64
CA GLU A 31 -7.12 5.40 24.26
C GLU A 31 -8.13 5.92 23.22
N GLY A 32 -9.40 5.55 23.37
CA GLY A 32 -10.47 5.94 22.45
C GLY A 32 -10.47 5.24 21.08
N VAL A 33 -9.44 4.44 20.75
CA VAL A 33 -9.40 3.68 19.50
C VAL A 33 -9.98 2.28 19.69
N LYS A 34 -11.03 1.95 18.96
CA LYS A 34 -11.54 0.58 18.81
C LYS A 34 -10.68 -0.20 17.85
N ASN A 35 -10.49 -1.49 18.14
CA ASN A 35 -9.79 -2.45 17.30
C ASN A 35 -10.71 -3.62 16.98
N LEU A 36 -11.08 -3.77 15.73
CA LEU A 36 -11.70 -4.96 15.20
C LEU A 36 -10.63 -5.78 14.47
N LEU A 37 -10.25 -6.89 15.08
CA LEU A 37 -9.14 -7.70 14.57
C LEU A 37 -9.64 -8.95 13.88
N ASN A 38 -8.93 -9.38 12.83
CA ASN A 38 -9.21 -10.63 12.11
C ASN A 38 -10.59 -10.65 11.43
N ILE A 39 -11.11 -9.52 10.97
CA ILE A 39 -12.34 -9.48 10.18
C ILE A 39 -12.10 -10.26 8.89
N ARG A 40 -12.91 -11.29 8.64
CA ARG A 40 -12.78 -12.15 7.47
C ARG A 40 -13.55 -11.55 6.30
N TYR A 41 -12.91 -11.47 5.14
CA TYR A 41 -13.53 -11.08 3.86
C TYR A 41 -13.63 -12.25 2.88
N GLY A 42 -13.26 -13.46 3.32
CA GLY A 42 -13.34 -14.71 2.58
C GLY A 42 -13.02 -15.90 3.48
N ASP A 43 -13.14 -17.12 2.94
CA ASP A 43 -12.99 -18.37 3.69
C ASP A 43 -11.54 -18.75 3.96
N GLU A 44 -10.62 -18.25 3.17
CA GLU A 44 -9.21 -18.54 3.27
C GLU A 44 -8.58 -17.95 4.54
N LYS A 45 -7.56 -18.63 5.09
CA LYS A 45 -6.90 -18.21 6.35
C LYS A 45 -6.27 -16.83 6.27
N TRP A 46 -5.79 -16.44 5.08
CA TRP A 46 -5.17 -15.14 4.82
C TRP A 46 -6.20 -14.03 4.57
N ALA A 47 -7.43 -14.36 4.16
CA ALA A 47 -8.48 -13.42 3.81
C ALA A 47 -9.03 -12.66 5.02
N LYS A 48 -8.20 -11.78 5.58
CA LYS A 48 -8.51 -11.00 6.79
C LYS A 48 -7.98 -9.57 6.69
N TYR A 49 -8.67 -8.68 7.39
CA TYR A 49 -8.16 -7.34 7.67
C TYR A 49 -8.42 -6.98 9.15
N ASP A 50 -7.73 -5.97 9.64
CA ASP A 50 -8.04 -5.32 10.91
C ASP A 50 -8.60 -3.92 10.61
N LEU A 51 -9.48 -3.41 11.47
CA LEU A 51 -10.04 -2.07 11.40
C LEU A 51 -9.84 -1.35 12.73
N HIS A 52 -9.29 -0.14 12.67
CA HIS A 52 -8.95 0.70 13.82
C HIS A 52 -9.62 2.06 13.65
N TYR A 53 -10.44 2.50 14.59
CA TYR A 53 -11.15 3.77 14.49
C TYR A 53 -11.59 4.29 15.84
N GLN A 54 -11.91 5.58 15.92
CA GLN A 54 -12.58 6.17 17.08
C GLN A 54 -14.10 6.03 16.92
N ASP A 55 -14.76 5.44 17.91
CA ASP A 55 -16.22 5.32 17.93
C ASP A 55 -16.85 6.52 18.61
N ASN A 56 -16.87 7.63 17.91
CA ASN A 56 -17.31 8.93 18.40
C ASN A 56 -18.51 9.52 17.62
N GLY A 57 -19.21 8.69 16.84
CA GLY A 57 -20.35 9.09 16.02
C GLY A 57 -20.02 9.96 14.80
N ARG A 58 -18.78 10.42 14.63
CA ARG A 58 -18.39 11.27 13.49
C ARG A 58 -18.09 10.42 12.25
N GLN A 59 -18.38 10.96 11.08
CA GLN A 59 -17.92 10.37 9.82
C GLN A 59 -16.40 10.45 9.69
N LYS A 60 -15.79 9.37 9.20
CA LYS A 60 -14.34 9.18 9.16
C LYS A 60 -13.88 8.91 7.73
N PRO A 61 -12.87 9.62 7.21
CA PRO A 61 -12.22 9.21 6.00
C PRO A 61 -11.59 7.81 6.17
N LEU A 62 -11.60 7.04 5.10
CA LEU A 62 -11.04 5.69 5.09
C LEU A 62 -9.54 5.73 4.76
N PHE A 63 -8.72 5.13 5.62
CA PHE A 63 -7.30 4.93 5.40
C PHE A 63 -7.03 3.44 5.20
N ILE A 64 -6.69 3.03 3.97
CA ILE A 64 -6.42 1.64 3.59
C ILE A 64 -4.91 1.42 3.57
N TYR A 65 -4.41 0.52 4.40
CA TYR A 65 -3.01 0.16 4.43
C TYR A 65 -2.76 -1.25 3.88
N ILE A 66 -1.85 -1.34 2.92
CA ILE A 66 -1.44 -2.59 2.28
C ILE A 66 0.02 -2.85 2.67
N HIS A 67 0.28 -3.97 3.36
CA HIS A 67 1.61 -4.28 3.85
C HIS A 67 2.58 -4.71 2.74
N GLY A 68 3.88 -4.52 2.97
CA GLY A 68 4.97 -4.99 2.12
C GLY A 68 5.31 -6.47 2.29
N GLY A 69 6.59 -6.81 2.11
CA GLY A 69 7.09 -8.18 2.25
C GLY A 69 7.45 -8.85 0.93
N GLY A 70 7.81 -8.07 -0.10
CA GLY A 70 8.33 -8.61 -1.38
C GLY A 70 7.33 -9.49 -2.13
N PHE A 71 6.02 -9.34 -1.89
CA PHE A 71 4.92 -10.16 -2.44
C PHE A 71 4.84 -11.59 -1.89
N VAL A 72 5.79 -12.04 -1.08
CA VAL A 72 5.95 -13.44 -0.63
C VAL A 72 5.84 -13.60 0.89
N SER A 73 5.77 -12.50 1.62
CA SER A 73 5.72 -12.47 3.09
C SER A 73 5.00 -11.22 3.60
N GLY A 74 4.97 -11.05 4.91
CA GLY A 74 4.37 -9.91 5.59
C GLY A 74 3.11 -10.28 6.37
N ASP A 75 2.67 -9.38 7.19
CA ASP A 75 1.39 -9.51 7.91
C ASP A 75 0.90 -8.13 8.32
N ARG A 76 -0.40 -7.91 8.21
CA ARG A 76 -1.05 -6.66 8.62
C ARG A 76 -0.71 -6.22 10.05
N SER A 77 -0.44 -7.18 10.95
CA SER A 77 -0.12 -6.86 12.35
C SER A 77 1.19 -6.08 12.53
N VAL A 78 2.12 -6.15 11.57
CA VAL A 78 3.36 -5.37 11.58
C VAL A 78 3.06 -3.88 11.44
N CYS A 79 2.11 -3.54 10.58
CA CYS A 79 1.74 -2.16 10.27
C CYS A 79 0.65 -1.60 11.20
N ARG A 80 0.15 -2.39 12.14
CA ARG A 80 -0.93 -2.01 13.07
C ARG A 80 -0.66 -0.70 13.79
N TYR A 81 0.55 -0.51 14.27
CA TYR A 81 0.91 0.69 15.04
C TYR A 81 0.95 1.95 14.17
N TYR A 82 1.27 1.81 12.91
CA TYR A 82 1.16 2.89 11.95
C TYR A 82 -0.33 3.25 11.68
N CYS A 83 -1.19 2.24 11.57
CA CYS A 83 -2.64 2.44 11.44
C CYS A 83 -3.26 3.12 12.67
N TYR A 84 -2.73 2.87 13.88
CA TYR A 84 -3.17 3.56 15.09
C TYR A 84 -2.95 5.08 15.02
N GLU A 85 -1.86 5.52 14.38
CA GLU A 85 -1.58 6.94 14.21
C GLU A 85 -2.69 7.66 13.40
N TYR A 86 -3.23 6.99 12.39
CA TYR A 86 -4.32 7.53 11.59
C TYR A 86 -5.68 7.40 12.32
N ALA A 87 -5.91 6.30 13.01
CA ALA A 87 -7.12 6.14 13.81
C ALA A 87 -7.25 7.21 14.90
N GLN A 88 -6.15 7.57 15.58
CA GLN A 88 -6.12 8.68 16.55
C GLN A 88 -6.40 10.06 15.92
N ARG A 89 -6.19 10.19 14.60
CA ARG A 89 -6.42 11.41 13.82
C ARG A 89 -7.76 11.43 13.10
N GLY A 90 -8.68 10.54 13.52
CA GLY A 90 -10.06 10.52 13.03
C GLY A 90 -10.29 9.70 11.77
N TYR A 91 -9.32 8.93 11.29
CA TYR A 91 -9.52 7.99 10.17
C TYR A 91 -10.11 6.67 10.67
N ALA A 92 -10.85 5.99 9.81
CA ALA A 92 -11.06 4.55 9.91
C ALA A 92 -9.90 3.86 9.17
N ALA A 93 -8.96 3.28 9.91
CA ALA A 93 -7.73 2.71 9.37
C ALA A 93 -7.87 1.19 9.22
N MET A 94 -7.94 0.73 7.97
CA MET A 94 -7.99 -0.66 7.57
C MET A 94 -6.60 -1.13 7.16
N ASN A 95 -6.11 -2.27 7.68
CA ASN A 95 -4.91 -2.92 7.19
C ASN A 95 -5.19 -4.36 6.75
N ILE A 96 -4.77 -4.71 5.53
CA ILE A 96 -5.25 -5.86 4.78
C ILE A 96 -4.15 -6.92 4.68
N ASN A 97 -4.51 -8.20 4.87
CA ASN A 97 -3.73 -9.34 4.39
C ASN A 97 -4.23 -9.77 3.01
N TYR A 98 -3.33 -10.32 2.23
CA TYR A 98 -3.57 -10.93 0.93
C TYR A 98 -2.72 -12.19 0.76
N GLN A 99 -3.05 -13.06 -0.18
CA GLN A 99 -2.30 -14.29 -0.43
C GLN A 99 -0.96 -14.00 -1.11
N PHE A 100 0.08 -14.68 -0.66
CA PHE A 100 1.43 -14.47 -1.17
C PHE A 100 1.71 -15.20 -2.48
N ALA A 101 2.66 -14.68 -3.23
CA ALA A 101 3.26 -15.36 -4.34
C ALA A 101 4.23 -16.47 -3.79
N PRO A 102 4.39 -17.57 -4.50
CA PRO A 102 3.89 -17.89 -5.84
C PRO A 102 2.50 -18.54 -5.88
N GLU A 103 1.82 -18.73 -4.75
CA GLU A 103 0.48 -19.34 -4.69
C GLU A 103 -0.55 -18.43 -5.35
N ALA A 104 -0.53 -17.13 -5.05
CA ALA A 104 -1.23 -16.10 -5.79
C ALA A 104 -0.24 -15.31 -6.67
N LYS A 105 -0.59 -15.06 -7.92
CA LYS A 105 0.21 -14.27 -8.84
C LYS A 105 -0.53 -12.99 -9.20
N HIS A 106 0.22 -11.98 -9.64
CA HIS A 106 -0.44 -10.79 -10.15
C HIS A 106 -1.32 -11.13 -11.37
N PRO A 107 -2.60 -10.74 -11.44
CA PRO A 107 -3.27 -9.77 -10.57
C PRO A 107 -4.13 -10.37 -9.43
N ASP A 108 -3.95 -11.63 -9.03
CA ASP A 108 -4.78 -12.26 -8.00
C ASP A 108 -4.77 -11.47 -6.67
N GLN A 109 -3.59 -10.98 -6.24
CA GLN A 109 -3.50 -10.17 -5.03
C GLN A 109 -4.31 -8.87 -5.14
N LEU A 110 -4.36 -8.25 -6.34
CA LEU A 110 -5.20 -7.06 -6.56
C LEU A 110 -6.68 -7.38 -6.40
N ARG A 111 -7.15 -8.51 -6.95
CA ARG A 111 -8.55 -8.95 -6.80
C ARG A 111 -8.89 -9.13 -5.33
N GLN A 112 -8.00 -9.77 -4.57
CA GLN A 112 -8.18 -10.00 -3.13
C GLN A 112 -8.22 -8.67 -2.34
N ILE A 113 -7.35 -7.72 -2.67
CA ILE A 113 -7.34 -6.39 -2.05
C ILE A 113 -8.65 -5.66 -2.33
N PHE A 114 -9.16 -5.67 -3.58
CA PHE A 114 -10.46 -5.08 -3.90
C PHE A 114 -11.62 -5.80 -3.21
N SER A 115 -11.59 -7.13 -3.08
CA SER A 115 -12.58 -7.88 -2.31
C SER A 115 -12.58 -7.50 -0.82
N ALA A 116 -11.41 -7.26 -0.23
CA ALA A 116 -11.33 -6.78 1.15
C ALA A 116 -11.91 -5.36 1.30
N ILE A 117 -11.63 -4.48 0.34
CA ILE A 117 -12.18 -3.11 0.31
C ILE A 117 -13.70 -3.16 0.17
N GLU A 118 -14.21 -3.96 -0.76
CA GLU A 118 -15.65 -4.15 -0.97
C GLU A 118 -16.34 -4.61 0.30
N HIS A 119 -15.80 -5.63 0.97
CA HIS A 119 -16.34 -6.16 2.21
C HIS A 119 -16.41 -5.10 3.32
N LEU A 120 -15.45 -4.17 3.40
CA LEU A 120 -15.53 -3.07 4.35
C LEU A 120 -16.55 -2.01 3.91
N LEU A 121 -16.61 -1.68 2.62
CA LEU A 121 -17.54 -0.69 2.08
C LEU A 121 -19.01 -1.12 2.24
N ASP A 122 -19.30 -2.43 2.16
CA ASP A 122 -20.63 -2.98 2.45
C ASP A 122 -21.08 -2.72 3.92
N ARG A 123 -20.14 -2.33 4.79
CA ARG A 123 -20.35 -2.01 6.22
C ARG A 123 -19.93 -0.59 6.57
N ALA A 124 -19.79 0.29 5.59
CA ALA A 124 -19.29 1.65 5.80
C ALA A 124 -20.15 2.42 6.81
N ASP A 125 -21.47 2.28 6.73
CA ASP A 125 -22.42 2.94 7.62
C ASP A 125 -22.28 2.43 9.08
N GLU A 126 -22.02 1.14 9.28
CA GLU A 126 -21.82 0.54 10.62
C GLU A 126 -20.66 1.22 11.37
N TYR A 127 -19.64 1.67 10.65
CA TYR A 127 -18.44 2.28 11.23
C TYR A 127 -18.37 3.81 11.03
N ASN A 128 -19.41 4.42 10.47
CA ASN A 128 -19.43 5.82 10.07
C ASN A 128 -18.23 6.18 9.15
N ILE A 129 -17.99 5.36 8.11
CA ILE A 129 -16.94 5.59 7.13
C ILE A 129 -17.49 6.45 5.99
N ASP A 130 -16.77 7.52 5.67
CA ASP A 130 -17.01 8.32 4.48
C ASP A 130 -16.22 7.72 3.29
N ALA A 131 -16.92 6.95 2.47
CA ALA A 131 -16.35 6.30 1.29
C ALA A 131 -15.97 7.27 0.16
N SER A 132 -16.32 8.55 0.27
CA SER A 132 -15.88 9.59 -0.68
C SER A 132 -14.48 10.12 -0.38
N ARG A 133 -13.97 9.89 0.84
CA ARG A 133 -12.67 10.33 1.31
C ARG A 133 -11.77 9.12 1.61
N VAL A 134 -11.09 8.63 0.59
CA VAL A 134 -10.28 7.40 0.68
C VAL A 134 -8.80 7.70 0.48
N VAL A 135 -7.97 7.29 1.43
CA VAL A 135 -6.51 7.25 1.31
C VAL A 135 -6.06 5.81 1.17
N VAL A 136 -5.21 5.53 0.18
CA VAL A 136 -4.54 4.24 0.07
C VAL A 136 -3.05 4.40 0.38
N ALA A 137 -2.53 3.52 1.22
CA ALA A 137 -1.17 3.58 1.73
C ALA A 137 -0.51 2.21 1.73
N GLY A 138 0.83 2.19 1.68
CA GLY A 138 1.58 0.96 1.83
C GLY A 138 3.09 1.18 1.71
N GLU A 139 3.84 0.20 2.18
CA GLU A 139 5.30 0.19 2.05
C GLU A 139 5.78 -0.91 1.10
N SER A 140 6.86 -0.66 0.36
CA SER A 140 7.53 -1.65 -0.50
C SER A 140 6.57 -2.29 -1.51
N ALA A 141 6.34 -3.60 -1.45
CA ALA A 141 5.34 -4.32 -2.24
C ALA A 141 3.91 -3.81 -1.97
N GLY A 142 3.62 -3.30 -0.76
CA GLY A 142 2.35 -2.66 -0.43
C GLY A 142 2.17 -1.34 -1.18
N ALA A 143 3.21 -0.53 -1.33
CA ALA A 143 3.17 0.68 -2.15
C ALA A 143 2.93 0.36 -3.64
N TYR A 144 3.49 -0.73 -4.14
CA TYR A 144 3.20 -1.26 -5.47
C TYR A 144 1.70 -1.52 -5.64
N PHE A 145 1.07 -2.28 -4.73
CA PHE A 145 -0.37 -2.54 -4.81
C PHE A 145 -1.22 -1.28 -4.57
N SER A 146 -0.81 -0.41 -3.67
CA SER A 146 -1.49 0.87 -3.41
C SER A 146 -1.54 1.75 -4.67
N THR A 147 -0.47 1.76 -5.46
CA THR A 147 -0.43 2.46 -6.74
C THR A 147 -1.42 1.87 -7.75
N TYR A 148 -1.57 0.54 -7.79
CA TYR A 148 -2.61 -0.09 -8.62
C TYR A 148 -4.01 0.28 -8.15
N VAL A 149 -4.31 0.17 -6.85
CA VAL A 149 -5.62 0.53 -6.32
C VAL A 149 -5.97 1.96 -6.69
N ALA A 150 -5.04 2.89 -6.50
CA ALA A 150 -5.23 4.29 -6.85
C ALA A 150 -5.47 4.50 -8.36
N GLY A 151 -4.62 3.96 -9.22
CA GLY A 151 -4.73 4.14 -10.66
C GLY A 151 -5.96 3.46 -11.27
N ILE A 152 -6.35 2.28 -10.74
CA ILE A 152 -7.54 1.54 -11.17
C ILE A 152 -8.80 2.32 -10.77
N SER A 153 -8.85 2.87 -9.54
CA SER A 153 -9.99 3.64 -9.04
C SER A 153 -10.33 4.87 -9.91
N LYS A 154 -9.38 5.37 -10.70
CA LYS A 154 -9.58 6.51 -11.59
C LYS A 154 -10.08 6.13 -12.99
N LYS A 155 -10.04 4.85 -13.36
CA LYS A 155 -10.31 4.42 -14.75
C LYS A 155 -11.00 3.06 -14.81
N ARG A 156 -12.31 3.05 -15.03
CA ARG A 156 -13.16 1.83 -15.11
C ARG A 156 -12.58 0.72 -15.98
N LYS A 157 -11.92 1.06 -17.09
CA LYS A 157 -11.35 0.06 -18.01
C LYS A 157 -10.36 -0.89 -17.34
N TYR A 158 -9.69 -0.46 -16.28
CA TYR A 158 -8.70 -1.28 -15.59
C TYR A 158 -9.31 -2.35 -14.68
N TYR A 159 -10.52 -2.15 -14.15
CA TYR A 159 -11.23 -3.24 -13.46
C TYR A 159 -11.37 -4.45 -14.39
N LYS A 160 -11.90 -4.23 -15.59
CA LYS A 160 -12.01 -5.29 -16.61
C LYS A 160 -10.65 -5.83 -17.05
N TYR A 161 -9.65 -4.96 -17.24
CA TYR A 161 -8.30 -5.36 -17.68
C TYR A 161 -7.62 -6.31 -16.70
N PHE A 162 -7.76 -6.09 -15.38
CA PHE A 162 -7.20 -6.95 -14.34
C PHE A 162 -8.19 -8.05 -13.88
N GLY A 163 -9.38 -8.12 -14.46
CA GLY A 163 -10.43 -9.07 -14.09
C GLY A 163 -10.87 -8.89 -12.63
N ILE A 164 -11.01 -7.64 -12.20
CA ILE A 164 -11.50 -7.26 -10.89
C ILE A 164 -13.01 -7.06 -10.99
N ASP A 165 -13.76 -7.90 -10.30
CA ASP A 165 -15.18 -7.71 -10.05
C ASP A 165 -15.31 -6.91 -8.76
N PHE A 166 -15.87 -5.71 -8.84
CA PHE A 166 -15.93 -4.77 -7.72
C PHE A 166 -17.22 -3.95 -7.80
N LYS A 167 -18.10 -4.18 -6.83
CA LYS A 167 -19.43 -3.57 -6.74
C LYS A 167 -19.41 -2.03 -6.83
N TYR A 168 -18.37 -1.43 -6.26
CA TYR A 168 -18.22 0.03 -6.18
C TYR A 168 -17.35 0.63 -7.29
N ALA A 169 -17.15 -0.07 -8.42
CA ALA A 169 -16.29 0.38 -9.51
C ALA A 169 -16.64 1.76 -10.08
N ASP A 170 -17.89 2.20 -9.93
CA ASP A 170 -18.41 3.47 -10.44
C ASP A 170 -18.27 4.63 -9.45
N THR A 171 -18.24 4.33 -8.17
CA THR A 171 -18.28 5.33 -7.09
C THR A 171 -16.99 5.40 -6.28
N PHE A 172 -16.24 4.29 -6.20
CA PHE A 172 -14.98 4.24 -5.46
C PHE A 172 -13.88 5.04 -6.15
N SER A 173 -13.33 6.01 -5.44
CA SER A 173 -12.23 6.84 -5.92
C SER A 173 -11.26 7.15 -4.79
N VAL A 174 -9.98 6.90 -5.03
CA VAL A 174 -8.91 7.25 -4.08
C VAL A 174 -8.67 8.76 -4.12
N SER A 175 -8.73 9.40 -2.94
CA SER A 175 -8.52 10.85 -2.76
C SER A 175 -7.04 11.22 -2.64
N ALA A 176 -6.24 10.37 -2.00
CA ALA A 176 -4.79 10.55 -1.86
C ALA A 176 -4.06 9.23 -1.66
N CYS A 177 -2.74 9.23 -1.94
CA CYS A 177 -1.86 8.09 -1.72
C CYS A 177 -0.74 8.41 -0.71
N VAL A 178 -0.30 7.38 0.06
CA VAL A 178 0.90 7.42 0.88
C VAL A 178 1.79 6.23 0.51
N LEU A 179 2.84 6.48 -0.23
CA LEU A 179 3.68 5.47 -0.87
C LEU A 179 5.08 5.49 -0.23
N ILE A 180 5.42 4.42 0.49
CA ILE A 180 6.61 4.33 1.34
C ILE A 180 7.60 3.34 0.74
N CYS A 181 8.79 3.77 0.35
CA CYS A 181 9.88 2.92 -0.16
C CYS A 181 9.41 1.92 -1.25
N GLY A 182 8.54 2.36 -2.14
CA GLY A 182 7.87 1.50 -3.11
C GLY A 182 8.75 1.04 -4.27
N ILE A 183 8.23 0.09 -5.03
CA ILE A 183 8.77 -0.37 -6.31
C ILE A 183 7.68 -0.23 -7.37
N TYR A 184 7.98 0.34 -8.54
CA TYR A 184 6.94 0.75 -9.48
C TYR A 184 7.19 0.33 -10.91
N ARG A 185 8.40 -0.17 -11.24
CA ARG A 185 8.81 -0.52 -12.60
C ARG A 185 9.42 -1.91 -12.67
N LEU A 186 8.69 -2.87 -13.28
CA LEU A 186 9.21 -4.23 -13.41
C LEU A 186 10.44 -4.30 -14.32
N LYS A 187 10.43 -3.59 -15.46
CA LYS A 187 11.52 -3.66 -16.43
C LYS A 187 12.87 -3.28 -15.82
N ASP A 188 12.88 -2.21 -15.05
CA ASP A 188 14.10 -1.72 -14.40
C ASP A 188 14.50 -2.59 -13.19
N ALA A 189 13.53 -3.14 -12.49
CA ALA A 189 13.77 -4.09 -11.39
C ALA A 189 14.56 -5.33 -11.83
N LEU A 190 14.49 -5.72 -13.11
CA LEU A 190 15.30 -6.82 -13.66
C LEU A 190 16.80 -6.51 -13.70
N TYR A 191 17.19 -5.24 -13.65
CA TYR A 191 18.59 -4.80 -13.70
C TYR A 191 19.11 -4.35 -12.33
N PHE A 192 18.28 -4.32 -11.30
CA PHE A 192 18.77 -4.05 -9.95
C PHE A 192 19.75 -5.12 -9.48
N ARG A 193 20.87 -4.68 -8.92
CA ARG A 193 21.86 -5.57 -8.29
C ARG A 193 21.36 -6.30 -7.04
N PHE A 194 20.14 -5.99 -6.59
CA PHE A 194 19.55 -6.58 -5.39
C PHE A 194 18.97 -7.95 -5.72
N SER A 195 19.68 -9.01 -5.36
CA SER A 195 19.39 -10.40 -5.73
C SER A 195 17.96 -10.87 -5.40
N PHE A 196 17.36 -10.33 -4.35
CA PHE A 196 16.03 -10.75 -3.89
C PHE A 196 14.90 -10.19 -4.77
N ILE A 197 15.03 -8.98 -5.33
CA ILE A 197 13.98 -8.35 -6.16
C ILE A 197 13.62 -9.22 -7.36
N GLN A 198 14.61 -9.79 -8.02
CA GLN A 198 14.40 -10.69 -9.15
C GLN A 198 13.62 -11.94 -8.75
N SER A 199 13.90 -12.50 -7.56
CA SER A 199 13.20 -13.65 -7.03
C SER A 199 11.76 -13.32 -6.65
N TYR A 200 11.51 -12.14 -6.11
CA TYR A 200 10.18 -11.64 -5.80
C TYR A 200 9.34 -11.44 -7.05
N PHE A 201 9.89 -10.83 -8.10
CA PHE A 201 9.17 -10.70 -9.37
C PHE A 201 8.99 -12.04 -10.08
N ARG A 202 9.94 -12.99 -9.97
CA ARG A 202 9.73 -14.35 -10.44
C ARG A 202 8.56 -15.04 -9.75
N ALA A 203 8.43 -14.87 -8.43
CA ALA A 203 7.29 -15.39 -7.68
C ALA A 203 5.99 -14.74 -8.13
N LEU A 204 5.96 -13.40 -8.22
CA LEU A 204 4.80 -12.59 -8.59
C LEU A 204 4.28 -12.87 -10.00
N THR A 205 5.20 -13.00 -10.98
CA THR A 205 4.85 -13.17 -12.40
C THR A 205 4.71 -14.63 -12.82
N GLY A 206 5.30 -15.55 -12.06
CA GLY A 206 5.44 -16.96 -12.43
C GLY A 206 6.45 -17.22 -13.55
N LYS A 207 7.24 -16.21 -13.98
CA LYS A 207 8.22 -16.32 -15.05
C LYS A 207 9.64 -16.25 -14.52
N THR A 208 10.54 -17.06 -15.09
CA THR A 208 11.96 -16.99 -14.77
C THR A 208 12.57 -15.70 -15.30
N PHE A 209 13.71 -15.29 -14.74
CA PHE A 209 14.43 -14.11 -15.18
C PHE A 209 14.82 -14.17 -16.67
N SER A 210 15.27 -15.34 -17.14
CA SER A 210 15.58 -15.57 -18.56
C SER A 210 14.33 -15.43 -19.45
N GLN A 211 13.18 -15.94 -18.98
CA GLN A 211 11.91 -15.76 -19.71
C GLN A 211 11.51 -14.28 -19.76
N MET A 212 11.60 -13.56 -18.63
CA MET A 212 11.27 -12.13 -18.59
C MET A 212 12.18 -11.29 -19.50
N ARG A 213 13.49 -11.58 -19.56
CA ARG A 213 14.42 -10.91 -20.47
C ARG A 213 14.13 -11.14 -21.96
N ARG A 214 13.53 -12.28 -22.31
CA ARG A 214 13.15 -12.61 -23.69
C ARG A 214 11.79 -12.08 -24.11
N ILE A 215 11.02 -11.53 -23.17
CA ILE A 215 9.72 -10.92 -23.45
C ILE A 215 9.98 -9.47 -23.89
N TYR A 216 9.87 -9.24 -25.20
CA TYR A 216 9.94 -7.89 -25.79
C TYR A 216 8.56 -7.22 -25.87
N ASP A 217 7.51 -7.86 -25.33
CA ASP A 217 6.16 -7.31 -25.32
C ASP A 217 6.03 -6.27 -24.20
N GLU A 218 5.95 -5.01 -24.58
CA GLU A 218 5.75 -3.89 -23.66
C GLU A 218 4.49 -4.06 -22.83
N ARG A 219 3.42 -4.66 -23.39
CA ARG A 219 2.17 -4.92 -22.65
C ARG A 219 2.37 -5.84 -21.45
N PHE A 220 3.31 -6.77 -21.55
CA PHE A 220 3.67 -7.61 -20.40
C PHE A 220 4.26 -6.75 -19.28
N PHE A 221 5.23 -5.87 -19.60
CA PHE A 221 5.85 -5.02 -18.58
C PHE A 221 4.87 -3.98 -18.03
N ASP A 222 3.99 -3.46 -18.87
CA ASP A 222 2.94 -2.52 -18.48
C ASP A 222 2.02 -3.13 -17.44
N LYS A 223 1.67 -4.41 -17.59
CA LYS A 223 0.81 -5.14 -16.64
C LYS A 223 1.44 -5.22 -15.23
N PHE A 224 2.75 -5.16 -15.12
CA PHE A 224 3.49 -5.30 -13.85
C PHE A 224 4.19 -4.00 -13.42
N SER A 225 3.91 -2.89 -14.05
CA SER A 225 4.53 -1.59 -13.76
C SER A 225 3.45 -0.56 -13.42
N PRO A 226 3.07 -0.45 -12.12
CA PRO A 226 2.00 0.47 -11.71
C PRO A 226 2.29 1.93 -12.04
N LEU A 227 3.55 2.32 -12.24
CA LEU A 227 3.92 3.66 -12.69
C LEU A 227 3.22 4.07 -14.00
N ASN A 228 2.86 3.10 -14.85
CA ASN A 228 2.17 3.36 -16.11
C ASN A 228 0.69 3.77 -15.93
N LEU A 229 0.13 3.57 -14.74
CA LEU A 229 -1.20 4.08 -14.39
C LEU A 229 -1.20 5.56 -13.98
N VAL A 230 -0.01 6.13 -13.75
CA VAL A 230 0.14 7.51 -13.29
C VAL A 230 0.02 8.47 -14.47
N ASP A 231 -1.10 9.18 -14.55
CA ASP A 231 -1.37 10.29 -15.45
C ASP A 231 -1.98 11.47 -14.67
N GLY A 232 -2.45 12.50 -15.37
CA GLY A 232 -2.99 13.72 -14.75
C GLY A 232 -4.23 13.52 -13.87
N SER A 233 -4.87 12.33 -13.92
CA SER A 233 -6.00 11.98 -13.06
C SER A 233 -5.59 11.23 -11.79
N PHE A 234 -4.31 10.88 -11.65
CA PHE A 234 -3.80 10.16 -10.47
C PHE A 234 -3.96 11.02 -9.21
N PRO A 235 -4.30 10.44 -8.05
CA PRO A 235 -4.55 11.22 -6.84
C PRO A 235 -3.30 11.90 -6.29
N PRO A 236 -3.44 13.03 -5.57
CA PRO A 236 -2.37 13.65 -4.80
C PRO A 236 -1.63 12.62 -3.95
N SER A 237 -0.29 12.68 -3.92
CA SER A 237 0.50 11.59 -3.37
C SER A 237 1.62 12.06 -2.45
N VAL A 238 1.83 11.33 -1.35
CA VAL A 238 3.02 11.44 -0.50
C VAL A 238 3.96 10.30 -0.87
N ILE A 239 5.19 10.66 -1.24
CA ILE A 239 6.26 9.71 -1.58
C ILE A 239 7.33 9.80 -0.50
N ILE A 240 7.52 8.72 0.23
CA ILE A 240 8.51 8.65 1.31
C ILE A 240 9.55 7.59 0.98
N HIS A 241 10.82 7.93 1.07
CA HIS A 241 11.89 6.94 1.00
C HIS A 241 13.03 7.26 1.97
N ALA A 242 13.84 6.26 2.30
CA ALA A 242 15.08 6.47 3.03
C ALA A 242 16.23 6.76 2.06
N THR A 243 17.09 7.69 2.38
CA THR A 243 18.26 8.03 1.53
C THR A 243 19.23 6.87 1.35
N HIS A 244 19.25 5.94 2.32
CA HIS A 244 20.07 4.72 2.28
C HIS A 244 19.30 3.48 1.81
N ASP A 245 18.10 3.66 1.22
CA ASP A 245 17.33 2.57 0.63
C ASP A 245 17.83 2.28 -0.79
N SER A 246 18.06 1.00 -1.08
CA SER A 246 18.42 0.55 -2.44
C SER A 246 17.32 0.81 -3.47
N LEU A 247 16.06 0.97 -3.02
CA LEU A 247 14.89 1.26 -3.86
C LEU A 247 14.58 2.77 -3.97
N LYS A 248 15.40 3.66 -3.39
CA LYS A 248 15.13 5.10 -3.43
C LYS A 248 14.90 5.64 -4.84
N VAL A 249 15.63 5.11 -5.81
CA VAL A 249 15.52 5.50 -7.22
C VAL A 249 14.11 5.29 -7.79
N GLU A 250 13.38 4.29 -7.31
CA GLU A 250 11.99 4.06 -7.71
C GLU A 250 11.05 5.17 -7.20
N SER A 251 11.29 5.64 -5.97
CA SER A 251 10.55 6.77 -5.39
C SER A 251 10.86 8.08 -6.11
N GLU A 252 12.12 8.30 -6.50
CA GLU A 252 12.55 9.46 -7.29
C GLU A 252 11.86 9.46 -8.66
N PHE A 253 11.89 8.35 -9.40
CA PHE A 253 11.17 8.22 -10.68
C PHE A 253 9.65 8.39 -10.54
N PHE A 254 9.08 7.96 -9.42
CA PHE A 254 7.65 8.14 -9.17
C PHE A 254 7.33 9.64 -8.97
N ALA A 255 8.15 10.35 -8.20
CA ALA A 255 8.01 11.79 -8.00
C ALA A 255 8.14 12.55 -9.34
N ASP A 256 9.15 12.23 -10.15
CA ASP A 256 9.34 12.81 -11.49
C ASP A 256 8.11 12.56 -12.40
N ARG A 257 7.51 11.36 -12.30
CA ARG A 257 6.29 11.06 -13.07
C ARG A 257 5.10 11.90 -12.62
N LEU A 258 4.92 12.11 -11.32
CA LEU A 258 3.87 12.97 -10.78
C LEU A 258 4.05 14.42 -11.24
N ASP A 259 5.30 14.92 -11.18
CA ASP A 259 5.64 16.27 -11.66
C ASP A 259 5.32 16.43 -13.14
N LEU A 260 5.79 15.51 -13.98
CA LEU A 260 5.51 15.49 -15.42
C LEU A 260 4.00 15.48 -15.73
N ARG A 261 3.20 14.85 -14.87
CA ARG A 261 1.73 14.76 -15.02
C ARG A 261 0.98 15.86 -14.29
N ARG A 262 1.67 16.79 -13.64
CA ARG A 262 1.12 17.92 -12.86
C ARG A 262 0.17 17.44 -11.76
N VAL A 263 0.48 16.27 -11.16
CA VAL A 263 -0.23 15.74 -10.01
C VAL A 263 0.41 16.29 -8.74
N PRO A 264 -0.36 16.88 -7.82
CA PRO A 264 0.21 17.37 -6.55
C PRO A 264 0.88 16.25 -5.76
N TYR A 265 2.08 16.50 -5.24
CA TYR A 265 2.77 15.52 -4.40
C TYR A 265 3.64 16.17 -3.32
N LEU A 266 3.95 15.38 -2.30
CA LEU A 266 4.98 15.64 -1.31
C LEU A 266 6.04 14.55 -1.45
N HIS A 267 7.28 14.93 -1.74
CA HIS A 267 8.42 14.01 -1.73
C HIS A 267 9.22 14.22 -0.45
N TYR A 268 9.31 13.18 0.38
CA TYR A 268 9.98 13.21 1.68
C TYR A 268 11.14 12.20 1.71
N PRO A 269 12.37 12.61 1.37
CA PRO A 269 13.57 11.80 1.54
C PRO A 269 14.03 11.89 3.00
N ALA A 270 13.99 10.77 3.72
CA ALA A 270 14.46 10.73 5.10
C ALA A 270 15.94 10.37 5.18
N GLY A 271 16.74 11.26 5.77
CA GLY A 271 18.20 11.23 5.73
C GLY A 271 18.90 10.68 6.98
N GLY A 272 18.16 10.26 8.00
CA GLY A 272 18.78 9.76 9.25
C GLY A 272 19.57 8.46 9.04
N ILE A 273 20.65 8.26 9.81
CA ILE A 273 21.51 7.06 9.74
C ILE A 273 20.70 5.77 9.96
N ALA A 274 19.66 5.82 10.80
CA ALA A 274 18.75 4.69 11.05
C ALA A 274 17.68 4.53 9.98
N SER A 275 17.56 5.47 9.04
CA SER A 275 16.53 5.48 8.01
C SER A 275 16.87 4.48 6.91
N ARG A 276 16.31 3.30 7.03
CA ARG A 276 16.44 2.16 6.11
C ARG A 276 15.12 1.85 5.43
N HIS A 277 15.08 0.83 4.60
CA HIS A 277 13.88 0.36 3.91
C HIS A 277 12.68 0.22 4.86
N ALA A 278 11.52 0.78 4.50
CA ALA A 278 10.26 0.79 5.26
C ALA A 278 10.31 1.45 6.66
N PHE A 279 11.42 2.11 7.06
CA PHE A 279 11.54 2.73 8.39
C PHE A 279 10.42 3.72 8.75
N PRO A 280 9.76 4.45 7.81
CA PRO A 280 8.73 5.43 8.16
C PRO A 280 7.53 4.86 8.90
N ILE A 281 7.29 3.55 8.80
CA ILE A 281 6.23 2.88 9.57
C ILE A 281 6.54 2.84 11.07
N ASN A 282 7.82 3.02 11.46
CA ASN A 282 8.22 3.13 12.86
C ASN A 282 8.17 4.60 13.33
N THR A 283 7.01 5.03 13.76
CA THR A 283 6.79 6.40 14.27
C THR A 283 7.42 6.68 15.64
N ARG A 284 8.13 5.71 16.24
CA ARG A 284 8.97 5.92 17.43
C ARG A 284 10.32 6.52 17.09
N CYS A 285 10.81 6.38 15.88
CA CYS A 285 12.05 7.04 15.46
C CYS A 285 11.75 8.47 14.96
N GLY A 286 12.72 9.37 15.11
CA GLY A 286 12.55 10.79 14.79
C GLY A 286 12.14 11.03 13.33
N ASP A 287 12.73 10.30 12.39
CA ASP A 287 12.39 10.42 10.97
C ASP A 287 11.00 9.87 10.65
N GLY A 288 10.63 8.73 11.23
CA GLY A 288 9.28 8.17 11.08
C GLY A 288 8.20 9.11 11.61
N LYS A 289 8.46 9.74 12.76
CA LYS A 289 7.55 10.75 13.34
C LYS A 289 7.42 11.97 12.42
N ARG A 290 8.53 12.55 11.97
CA ARG A 290 8.52 13.71 11.06
C ARG A 290 7.85 13.38 9.72
N GLY A 291 8.11 12.19 9.18
CA GLY A 291 7.46 11.71 7.95
C GLY A 291 5.95 11.58 8.12
N LEU A 292 5.48 11.05 9.26
CA LEU A 292 4.06 11.00 9.59
C LEU A 292 3.44 12.39 9.70
N GLU A 293 4.07 13.32 10.42
CA GLU A 293 3.58 14.70 10.58
C GLU A 293 3.47 15.43 9.23
N ALA A 294 4.48 15.30 8.36
CA ALA A 294 4.44 15.86 7.01
C ALA A 294 3.32 15.23 6.17
N THR A 295 3.11 13.92 6.31
CA THR A 295 2.03 13.18 5.62
C THR A 295 0.67 13.68 6.07
N VAL A 296 0.43 13.78 7.38
CA VAL A 296 -0.86 14.25 7.93
C VAL A 296 -1.18 15.65 7.42
N LYS A 297 -0.21 16.57 7.48
CA LYS A 297 -0.39 17.93 6.94
C LYS A 297 -0.75 17.95 5.45
N PHE A 298 -0.17 17.05 4.66
CA PHE A 298 -0.53 16.91 3.26
C PHE A 298 -1.94 16.37 3.07
N LEU A 299 -2.32 15.31 3.82
CA LEU A 299 -3.64 14.70 3.75
C LEU A 299 -4.74 15.66 4.22
N ASP A 300 -4.49 16.50 5.22
CA ASP A 300 -5.43 17.54 5.65
C ASP A 300 -5.81 18.48 4.51
N LYS A 301 -4.87 18.80 3.65
CA LYS A 301 -5.14 19.66 2.50
C LYS A 301 -6.02 18.99 1.42
N TYR A 302 -5.86 17.69 1.19
CA TYR A 302 -6.46 16.99 0.03
C TYR A 302 -7.61 16.05 0.39
N VAL A 303 -7.76 15.69 1.67
CA VAL A 303 -8.77 14.73 2.14
C VAL A 303 -9.73 15.38 3.14
N ASN A 304 -9.22 16.13 4.14
CA ASN A 304 -10.04 16.66 5.22
C ASN A 304 -10.65 18.04 4.93
N LYS A 305 -9.99 18.92 4.17
CA LYS A 305 -10.53 20.23 3.78
C LYS A 305 -11.71 20.21 2.81
N ALA A 306 -12.11 19.04 2.35
CA ALA A 306 -13.35 18.89 1.59
C ALA A 306 -14.60 19.18 2.44
N GLU A 307 -14.54 19.06 3.76
CA GLU A 307 -15.65 19.39 4.68
C GLU A 307 -15.96 20.90 4.67
N GLU A 308 -14.94 21.77 4.71
CA GLU A 308 -15.16 23.23 4.74
C GLU A 308 -15.81 23.80 3.47
N ARG A 309 -15.73 23.06 2.33
CA ARG A 309 -16.35 23.49 1.08
C ARG A 309 -17.83 23.11 0.98
N ASN A 310 -18.24 22.04 1.65
CA ASN A 310 -19.63 21.57 1.60
C ASN A 310 -20.51 22.20 2.67
N GLU A 311 -19.94 22.82 3.73
CA GLU A 311 -20.71 23.58 4.74
C GLU A 311 -21.00 25.03 4.29
N ASN A 312 -20.42 25.49 3.16
CA ASN A 312 -20.58 26.85 2.63
C ASN A 312 -21.35 26.89 1.29
N VAL A 313 -22.09 25.83 0.93
CA VAL A 313 -23.03 25.78 -0.19
C VAL A 313 -24.43 25.48 0.32
#